data_32c3ff7f37bf21fa13c96526da716f2d
#
_entry.id   32c3ff7f37bf21fa13c96526da716f2d
#
_cell.length_a   1.000
_cell.length_b   1.000
_cell.length_c   1.000
_cell.angle_alpha   90.00
_cell.angle_beta   90.00
_cell.angle_gamma   90.00
#
_symmetry.space_group_name_H-M   'P 1'
#
loop_
_entity.id
_entity.type
_entity.pdbx_description
1 polymer ?
#
loop_
_entity_poly.entity_id
_entity_poly.type
_entity_poly.pdbx_seq_one_letter_code
_entity_poly.pdbx_strand_id
1 'polypeptide(L)'
;MQESKVLNVILFLAGLLILVVGSATLFFPVEFSAKHGVNLVQDVSLLNDIRGLGGLMLGSGLIIISGAFVKQMRFTSAVVGSVMYLTFALARVISIILDGVPAEGLIKATVVETVMGLVVLVAFIKYRKLK
;
A
#
# COMPACT_ATOMS: atom_id res chain seq x y z
N MET A 1 3.70 -19.55 -10.06
CA MET A 1 2.97 -18.42 -10.64
C MET A 1 3.49 -18.14 -12.05
N GLN A 2 2.61 -17.89 -12.98
CA GLN A 2 2.98 -17.69 -14.40
C GLN A 2 3.87 -16.45 -14.58
N GLU A 3 4.75 -16.50 -15.57
CA GLU A 3 5.54 -15.34 -15.97
C GLU A 3 4.75 -14.44 -16.92
N SER A 4 4.69 -13.15 -16.60
CA SER A 4 4.04 -12.14 -17.44
C SER A 4 4.71 -10.79 -17.24
N LYS A 5 4.99 -10.10 -18.35
CA LYS A 5 5.47 -8.71 -18.27
C LYS A 5 4.46 -7.80 -17.61
N VAL A 6 3.16 -8.04 -17.83
CA VAL A 6 2.07 -7.28 -17.20
C VAL A 6 2.10 -7.46 -15.69
N LEU A 7 2.23 -8.69 -15.21
CA LEU A 7 2.33 -8.97 -13.78
C LEU A 7 3.56 -8.28 -13.15
N ASN A 8 4.72 -8.37 -13.82
CA ASN A 8 5.93 -7.73 -13.32
C ASN A 8 5.78 -6.21 -13.22
N VAL A 9 5.16 -5.57 -14.21
CA VAL A 9 4.88 -4.12 -14.18
C VAL A 9 3.92 -3.77 -13.05
N ILE A 10 2.86 -4.55 -12.86
CA ILE A 10 1.89 -4.33 -11.77
C ILE A 10 2.57 -4.43 -10.41
N LEU A 11 3.35 -5.48 -10.16
CA LEU A 11 4.08 -5.67 -8.90
C LEU A 11 5.13 -4.59 -8.67
N PHE A 12 5.83 -4.17 -9.72
CA PHE A 12 6.78 -3.06 -9.63
C PHE A 12 6.11 -1.76 -9.21
N LEU A 13 5.02 -1.37 -9.89
CA LEU A 13 4.30 -0.12 -9.59
C LEU A 13 3.63 -0.18 -8.21
N ALA A 14 3.01 -1.30 -7.87
CA ALA A 14 2.38 -1.49 -6.56
C ALA A 14 3.40 -1.43 -5.42
N GLY A 15 4.54 -2.09 -5.58
CA GLY A 15 5.62 -2.07 -4.60
C GLY A 15 6.28 -0.69 -4.49
N LEU A 16 6.54 -0.03 -5.62
CA LEU A 16 7.13 1.31 -5.64
C LEU A 16 6.25 2.34 -4.94
N LEU A 17 4.95 2.31 -5.19
CA LEU A 17 4.00 3.23 -4.54
C LEU A 17 4.03 3.07 -3.01
N ILE A 18 3.94 1.84 -2.50
CA ILE A 18 4.01 1.58 -1.05
C ILE A 18 5.38 1.92 -0.48
N LEU A 19 6.47 1.68 -1.20
CA LEU A 19 7.81 2.08 -0.77
C LEU A 19 7.93 3.59 -0.60
N VAL A 20 7.44 4.36 -1.56
CA VAL A 20 7.47 5.83 -1.51
C VAL A 20 6.60 6.33 -0.35
N VAL A 21 5.36 5.88 -0.24
CA VAL A 21 4.44 6.29 0.82
C VAL A 21 4.95 5.84 2.19
N GLY A 22 5.44 4.62 2.32
CA GLY A 22 5.99 4.09 3.57
C GLY A 22 7.25 4.84 4.02
N SER A 23 8.14 5.16 3.09
CA SER A 23 9.32 5.96 3.39
C SER A 23 8.96 7.39 3.83
N ALA A 24 8.01 8.03 3.16
CA ALA A 24 7.53 9.36 3.54
C ALA A 24 6.86 9.33 4.92
N THR A 25 6.05 8.31 5.21
CA THR A 25 5.39 8.13 6.51
C THR A 25 6.40 7.85 7.63
N LEU A 26 7.46 7.09 7.35
CA LEU A 26 8.49 6.76 8.32
C LEU A 26 9.41 7.95 8.63
N PHE A 27 9.93 8.62 7.59
CA PHE A 27 10.97 9.63 7.76
C PHE A 27 10.41 11.05 7.89
N PHE A 28 9.29 11.35 7.23
CA PHE A 28 8.71 12.70 7.15
C PHE A 28 7.20 12.70 7.48
N PRO A 29 6.77 12.13 8.64
CA PRO A 29 5.36 11.93 8.93
C PRO A 29 4.56 13.24 8.99
N VAL A 30 5.11 14.28 9.57
CA VAL A 30 4.43 15.57 9.74
C VAL A 30 4.23 16.26 8.40
N GLU A 31 5.28 16.37 7.62
CA GLU A 31 5.27 17.03 6.30
C GLU A 31 4.41 16.25 5.30
N PHE A 32 4.51 14.93 5.31
CA PHE A 32 3.73 14.06 4.45
C PHE A 32 2.23 14.14 4.77
N SER A 33 1.87 14.10 6.06
CA SER A 33 0.49 14.25 6.50
C SER A 33 -0.09 15.63 6.16
N ALA A 34 0.70 16.69 6.31
CA ALA A 34 0.28 18.06 5.97
C ALA A 34 -0.06 18.20 4.48
N LYS A 35 0.66 17.54 3.59
CA LYS A 35 0.34 17.50 2.14
C LYS A 35 -1.01 16.85 1.84
N HIS A 36 -1.49 15.99 2.73
CA HIS A 36 -2.80 15.35 2.62
C HIS A 36 -3.91 16.09 3.38
N GLY A 37 -3.61 17.29 3.90
CA GLY A 37 -4.56 18.09 4.66
C GLY A 37 -4.73 17.66 6.12
N VAL A 38 -3.79 16.89 6.66
CA VAL A 38 -3.82 16.40 8.03
C VAL A 38 -2.73 17.10 8.85
N ASN A 39 -3.14 17.88 9.85
CA ASN A 39 -2.23 18.46 10.82
C ASN A 39 -1.99 17.46 11.96
N LEU A 40 -0.82 16.83 11.96
CA LEU A 40 -0.41 15.98 13.07
C LEU A 40 0.03 16.87 14.24
N VAL A 41 -0.56 16.61 15.40
CA VAL A 41 -0.01 17.10 16.66
C VAL A 41 1.31 16.39 16.90
N GLN A 42 2.36 17.13 17.29
CA GLN A 42 3.68 16.54 17.56
C GLN A 42 3.68 15.82 18.92
N ASP A 43 2.82 14.83 19.05
CA ASP A 43 2.84 13.89 20.17
C ASP A 43 3.80 12.74 19.86
N VAL A 44 4.71 12.46 20.79
CA VAL A 44 5.77 11.46 20.62
C VAL A 44 5.17 10.07 20.42
N SER A 45 4.10 9.73 21.14
CA SER A 45 3.45 8.42 21.04
C SER A 45 2.74 8.26 19.70
N LEU A 46 2.03 9.29 19.25
CA LEU A 46 1.38 9.32 17.94
C LEU A 46 2.40 9.20 16.79
N LEU A 47 3.50 9.94 16.88
CA LEU A 47 4.58 9.86 15.88
C LEU A 47 5.23 8.47 15.85
N ASN A 48 5.39 7.84 17.01
CA ASN A 48 5.89 6.45 17.10
C ASN A 48 4.98 5.47 16.35
N ASP A 49 3.67 5.55 16.56
CA ASP A 49 2.69 4.70 15.89
C ASP A 49 2.69 4.93 14.37
N ILE A 50 2.72 6.18 13.94
CA ILE A 50 2.75 6.53 12.51
C ILE A 50 4.04 6.05 11.84
N ARG A 51 5.18 6.23 12.49
CA ARG A 51 6.45 5.71 11.97
C ARG A 51 6.48 4.17 11.94
N GLY A 52 5.88 3.51 12.93
CA GLY A 52 5.70 2.06 12.92
C GLY A 52 4.89 1.58 11.72
N LEU A 53 3.78 2.28 11.41
CA LEU A 53 3.00 2.03 10.19
C LEU A 53 3.84 2.23 8.93
N GLY A 54 4.61 3.31 8.85
CA GLY A 54 5.52 3.58 7.74
C GLY A 54 6.56 2.47 7.54
N GLY A 55 7.11 1.95 8.62
CA GLY A 55 8.03 0.81 8.60
C GLY A 55 7.38 -0.47 8.07
N LEU A 56 6.15 -0.77 8.50
CA LEU A 56 5.39 -1.90 7.98
C LEU A 56 5.10 -1.76 6.48
N MET A 57 4.74 -0.57 6.03
CA MET A 57 4.52 -0.27 4.61
C MET A 57 5.82 -0.44 3.82
N LEU A 58 6.94 0.05 4.33
CA LEU A 58 8.24 -0.09 3.69
C LEU A 58 8.64 -1.56 3.51
N GLY A 59 8.54 -2.35 4.57
CA GLY A 59 8.82 -3.80 4.53
C GLY A 59 7.91 -4.54 3.55
N SER A 60 6.61 -4.25 3.57
CA SER A 60 5.64 -4.83 2.63
C SER A 60 5.93 -4.41 1.19
N GLY A 61 6.31 -3.16 0.96
CA GLY A 61 6.70 -2.65 -0.36
C GLY A 61 7.92 -3.36 -0.93
N LEU A 62 8.91 -3.68 -0.10
CA LEU A 62 10.07 -4.47 -0.50
C LEU A 62 9.67 -5.89 -0.94
N ILE A 63 8.74 -6.53 -0.22
CA ILE A 63 8.22 -7.84 -0.61
C ILE A 63 7.46 -7.74 -1.93
N ILE A 64 6.59 -6.74 -2.08
CA ILE A 64 5.77 -6.59 -3.28
C ILE A 64 6.64 -6.34 -4.51
N ILE A 65 7.59 -5.41 -4.43
CA ILE A 65 8.45 -5.07 -5.57
C ILE A 65 9.39 -6.21 -5.94
N SER A 66 9.82 -7.03 -4.98
CA SER A 66 10.70 -8.17 -5.23
C SER A 66 10.10 -9.17 -6.22
N GLY A 67 8.78 -9.33 -6.25
CA GLY A 67 8.10 -10.20 -7.19
C GLY A 67 8.21 -9.78 -8.65
N ALA A 68 8.52 -8.51 -8.93
CA ALA A 68 8.79 -8.05 -10.28
C ALA A 68 10.11 -8.58 -10.83
N PHE A 69 11.08 -8.88 -9.97
CA PHE A 69 12.44 -9.28 -10.33
C PHE A 69 12.75 -10.74 -10.00
N VAL A 70 12.16 -11.27 -8.92
CA VAL A 70 12.45 -12.61 -8.41
C VAL A 70 11.25 -13.52 -8.61
N LYS A 71 11.38 -14.50 -9.49
CA LYS A 71 10.29 -15.42 -9.87
C LYS A 71 9.66 -16.13 -8.67
N GLN A 72 10.48 -16.58 -7.72
CA GLN A 72 10.03 -17.28 -6.51
C GLN A 72 9.18 -16.39 -5.59
N MET A 73 9.36 -15.07 -5.67
CA MET A 73 8.64 -14.11 -4.84
C MET A 73 7.29 -13.69 -5.41
N ARG A 74 7.00 -13.95 -6.69
CA ARG A 74 5.79 -13.45 -7.37
C ARG A 74 4.49 -13.78 -6.65
N PHE A 75 4.34 -15.03 -6.23
CA PHE A 75 3.14 -15.44 -5.51
C PHE A 75 3.00 -14.68 -4.19
N THR A 76 4.03 -14.67 -3.37
CA THR A 76 4.06 -13.95 -2.09
C THR A 76 3.82 -12.46 -2.29
N SER A 77 4.48 -11.86 -3.28
CA SER A 77 4.34 -10.43 -3.60
C SER A 77 2.92 -10.07 -4.01
N ALA A 78 2.28 -10.90 -4.84
CA ALA A 78 0.92 -10.67 -5.27
C ALA A 78 -0.09 -10.84 -4.11
N VAL A 79 0.11 -11.82 -3.23
CA VAL A 79 -0.71 -12.00 -2.03
C VAL A 79 -0.54 -10.81 -1.08
N VAL A 80 0.69 -10.46 -0.74
CA VAL A 80 0.98 -9.34 0.16
C VAL A 80 0.44 -8.02 -0.42
N GLY A 81 0.64 -7.78 -1.72
CA GLY A 81 0.12 -6.58 -2.39
C GLY A 81 -1.40 -6.51 -2.35
N SER A 82 -2.09 -7.60 -2.67
CA SER A 82 -3.56 -7.65 -2.61
C SER A 82 -4.07 -7.39 -1.19
N VAL A 83 -3.50 -8.07 -0.19
CA VAL A 83 -3.90 -7.91 1.21
C VAL A 83 -3.64 -6.49 1.69
N MET A 84 -2.45 -5.96 1.47
CA MET A 84 -2.08 -4.62 1.94
C MET A 84 -3.00 -3.54 1.37
N TYR A 85 -3.14 -3.48 0.05
CA TYR A 85 -3.96 -2.43 -0.57
C TYR A 85 -5.44 -2.56 -0.23
N LEU A 86 -6.00 -3.77 -0.27
CA LEU A 86 -7.43 -3.97 -0.03
C LEU A 86 -7.80 -3.78 1.45
N THR A 87 -6.95 -4.20 2.39
CA THR A 87 -7.21 -3.96 3.81
C THR A 87 -7.06 -2.49 4.19
N PHE A 88 -6.11 -1.77 3.60
CA PHE A 88 -6.03 -0.32 3.76
C PHE A 88 -7.29 0.37 3.24
N ALA A 89 -7.73 0.04 2.02
CA ALA A 89 -8.95 0.60 1.44
C ALA A 89 -10.18 0.29 2.30
N LEU A 90 -10.33 -0.96 2.74
CA LEU A 90 -11.42 -1.38 3.60
C LEU A 90 -11.42 -0.63 4.95
N ALA A 91 -10.26 -0.53 5.60
CA ALA A 91 -10.12 0.18 6.86
C ALA A 91 -10.51 1.67 6.73
N ARG A 92 -10.12 2.32 5.62
CA ARG A 92 -10.51 3.71 5.36
C ARG A 92 -12.01 3.85 5.12
N VAL A 93 -12.63 2.93 4.41
CA VAL A 93 -14.09 2.93 4.23
C VAL A 93 -14.81 2.76 5.58
N ILE A 94 -14.35 1.85 6.42
CA ILE A 94 -14.88 1.67 7.78
C ILE A 94 -14.72 2.96 8.59
N SER A 95 -13.57 3.61 8.53
CA SER A 95 -13.32 4.88 9.20
C SER A 95 -14.27 5.99 8.72
N ILE A 96 -14.50 6.07 7.40
CA ILE A 96 -15.47 7.04 6.84
C ILE A 96 -16.88 6.80 7.41
N ILE A 97 -17.29 5.56 7.55
CA ILE A 97 -18.60 5.19 8.09
C ILE A 97 -18.70 5.55 9.58
N LEU A 98 -17.67 5.26 10.36
CA LEU A 98 -17.67 5.43 11.82
C LEU A 98 -17.38 6.87 12.26
N ASP A 99 -16.44 7.54 11.59
CA ASP A 99 -15.86 8.81 12.05
C ASP A 99 -16.23 10.00 11.15
N GLY A 100 -16.75 9.75 9.96
CA GLY A 100 -17.10 10.77 8.98
C GLY A 100 -16.05 10.95 7.88
N VAL A 101 -16.27 11.94 7.01
CA VAL A 101 -15.44 12.17 5.81
C VAL A 101 -14.13 12.86 6.18
N PRO A 102 -12.98 12.25 5.87
CA PRO A 102 -11.68 12.83 6.15
C PRO A 102 -11.29 13.92 5.12
N ALA A 103 -10.10 14.47 5.28
CA ALA A 103 -9.52 15.43 4.33
C ALA A 103 -9.45 14.84 2.90
N GLU A 104 -9.58 15.71 1.89
CA GLU A 104 -9.64 15.32 0.48
C GLU A 104 -8.46 14.44 0.03
N GLY A 105 -7.26 14.73 0.52
CA GLY A 105 -6.06 13.92 0.23
C GLY A 105 -6.19 12.47 0.66
N LEU A 106 -6.88 12.20 1.77
CA LEU A 106 -7.13 10.83 2.26
C LEU A 106 -8.24 10.13 1.46
N ILE A 107 -9.21 10.86 0.94
CA ILE A 107 -10.20 10.31 -0.01
C ILE A 107 -9.51 9.88 -1.29
N LYS A 108 -8.62 10.71 -1.84
CA LYS A 108 -7.81 10.36 -3.02
C LYS A 108 -6.94 9.12 -2.76
N ALA A 109 -6.31 9.03 -1.59
CA ALA A 109 -5.54 7.85 -1.20
C ALA A 109 -6.40 6.59 -1.15
N THR A 110 -7.63 6.69 -0.62
CA THR A 110 -8.59 5.57 -0.59
C THR A 110 -8.91 5.06 -1.99
N VAL A 111 -9.14 5.96 -2.94
CA VAL A 111 -9.41 5.60 -4.34
C VAL A 111 -8.20 4.89 -4.95
N VAL A 112 -6.99 5.42 -4.77
CA VAL A 112 -5.75 4.83 -5.30
C VAL A 112 -5.52 3.44 -4.70
N GLU A 113 -5.67 3.27 -3.41
CA GLU A 113 -5.50 1.99 -2.72
C GLU A 113 -6.53 0.95 -3.19
N THR A 114 -7.77 1.35 -3.39
CA THR A 114 -8.83 0.47 -3.91
C THR A 114 -8.51 0.01 -5.33
N VAL A 115 -8.15 0.93 -6.22
CA VAL A 115 -7.81 0.62 -7.62
C VAL A 115 -6.58 -0.29 -7.67
N MET A 116 -5.52 0.05 -6.97
CA MET A 116 -4.30 -0.77 -6.94
C MET A 116 -4.56 -2.16 -6.35
N GLY A 117 -5.32 -2.23 -5.26
CA GLY A 117 -5.71 -3.49 -4.64
C GLY A 117 -6.48 -4.41 -5.60
N LEU A 118 -7.44 -3.86 -6.31
CA LEU A 118 -8.21 -4.61 -7.32
C LEU A 118 -7.35 -5.05 -8.49
N VAL A 119 -6.46 -4.19 -8.99
CA VAL A 119 -5.53 -4.51 -10.08
C VAL A 119 -4.60 -5.65 -9.68
N VAL A 120 -3.99 -5.60 -8.50
CA VAL A 120 -3.11 -6.65 -7.99
C VAL A 120 -3.88 -7.96 -7.77
N LEU A 121 -5.08 -7.88 -7.20
CA LEU A 121 -5.93 -9.06 -6.98
C LEU A 121 -6.33 -9.73 -8.29
N VAL A 122 -6.76 -8.98 -9.28
CA VAL A 122 -7.11 -9.50 -10.61
C VAL A 122 -5.89 -10.14 -11.26
N ALA A 123 -4.73 -9.50 -11.19
CA ALA A 123 -3.48 -10.06 -11.69
C ALA A 123 -3.11 -11.36 -10.94
N PHE A 124 -3.26 -11.39 -9.62
CA PHE A 124 -3.05 -12.60 -8.82
C PHE A 124 -3.96 -13.74 -9.29
N ILE A 125 -5.24 -13.50 -9.41
CA ILE A 125 -6.23 -14.53 -9.84
C ILE A 125 -5.89 -15.03 -11.25
N LYS A 126 -5.53 -14.12 -12.17
CA LYS A 126 -5.23 -14.46 -13.56
C LYS A 126 -3.96 -15.30 -13.68
N TYR A 127 -2.90 -14.96 -12.94
CA TYR A 127 -1.57 -15.56 -13.10
C TYR A 127 -1.20 -16.59 -12.03
N ARG A 128 -2.08 -16.86 -11.06
CA ARG A 128 -1.82 -17.80 -9.95
C ARG A 128 -1.74 -19.26 -10.34
N LYS A 129 -2.20 -19.64 -11.52
CA LYS A 129 -2.22 -21.05 -11.94
C LYS A 129 -0.82 -21.61 -11.89
N LEU A 130 -0.61 -22.52 -10.95
CA LEU A 130 0.57 -23.35 -10.86
C LEU A 130 0.50 -24.35 -12.01
N LYS A 131 1.55 -24.41 -12.81
CA LYS A 131 1.78 -25.57 -13.67
C LYS A 131 2.60 -26.58 -12.90
#